data_469fa9d3b2fdb3875987b1171ae6c76c
#
_entry.id   469fa9d3b2fdb3875987b1171ae6c76c
#
_cell.length_a   1.000
_cell.length_b   1.000
_cell.length_c   1.000
_cell.angle_alpha   90.00
_cell.angle_beta   90.00
_cell.angle_gamma   90.00
#
_symmetry.space_group_name_H-M   'P 1'
#
loop_
_entity.id
_entity.type
_entity.pdbx_description
1 polymer ?
#
loop_
_entity_poly.entity_id
_entity_poly.type
_entity_poly.pdbx_seq_one_letter_code
_entity_poly.pdbx_strand_id
1 'polypeptide(L)'
;MKAVVVNQDSTGIEVVEKTLRPLKAGEALVDVEFCGVCHTDLHVAHGDFGKKPGTVLGHEGIGIVKEVAEGVTSLKVGDRVSIAWFFEGCGRCEYCVTGNETLCRSVLNAGYTADGGMAEECIVTADYAVKVPEGLDPAQASSITCAGVTTYKAIKVGQPKPGQWVVIWGAGGLGNLAVQYAKKVFNTHVIAVDI
;
A
#
# COMPACT_ATOMS: atom_id res chain seq x y z
N MET A 1 -15.01 -14.86 -4.89
CA MET A 1 -13.65 -14.88 -4.33
C MET A 1 -13.69 -14.81 -2.81
N LYS A 2 -12.73 -15.43 -2.13
CA LYS A 2 -12.58 -15.27 -0.68
C LYS A 2 -11.91 -13.94 -0.36
N ALA A 3 -12.37 -13.27 0.70
CA ALA A 3 -11.83 -12.01 1.16
C ALA A 3 -11.88 -11.91 2.68
N VAL A 4 -10.90 -11.23 3.28
CA VAL A 4 -10.88 -10.86 4.70
C VAL A 4 -11.48 -9.46 4.83
N VAL A 5 -12.61 -9.37 5.50
CA VAL A 5 -13.35 -8.11 5.66
C VAL A 5 -13.48 -7.71 7.12
N VAL A 6 -13.73 -6.42 7.35
CA VAL A 6 -14.15 -5.92 8.66
C VAL A 6 -15.54 -6.47 8.95
N ASN A 7 -15.73 -7.08 10.12
CA ASN A 7 -17.01 -7.63 10.52
C ASN A 7 -18.08 -6.53 10.74
N GLN A 8 -19.36 -6.92 10.84
CA GLN A 8 -20.48 -5.99 10.92
C GLN A 8 -20.40 -5.00 12.10
N ASP A 9 -19.85 -5.43 13.21
CA ASP A 9 -19.73 -4.60 14.41
C ASP A 9 -18.46 -3.73 14.42
N SER A 10 -17.56 -3.95 13.46
CA SER A 10 -16.22 -3.33 13.39
C SER A 10 -15.41 -3.57 14.68
N THR A 11 -15.42 -4.79 15.16
CA THR A 11 -14.67 -5.25 16.33
C THR A 11 -13.63 -6.32 15.98
N GLY A 12 -13.45 -6.61 14.71
CA GLY A 12 -12.56 -7.64 14.20
C GLY A 12 -12.78 -7.92 12.73
N ILE A 13 -12.37 -9.11 12.32
CA ILE A 13 -12.40 -9.55 10.93
C ILE A 13 -13.25 -10.81 10.75
N GLU A 14 -13.70 -11.04 9.53
CA GLU A 14 -14.30 -12.29 9.08
C GLU A 14 -13.83 -12.63 7.66
N VAL A 15 -13.86 -13.92 7.31
CA VAL A 15 -13.59 -14.39 5.95
C VAL A 15 -14.93 -14.65 5.27
N VAL A 16 -15.15 -13.98 4.14
CA VAL A 16 -16.41 -14.06 3.39
C VAL A 16 -16.17 -14.41 1.92
N GLU A 17 -17.21 -14.94 1.28
CA GLU A 17 -17.28 -14.96 -0.19
C GLU A 17 -17.81 -13.60 -0.66
N LYS A 18 -17.03 -12.92 -1.52
CA LYS A 18 -17.36 -11.60 -2.06
C LYS A 18 -17.36 -11.63 -3.59
N THR A 19 -18.31 -10.92 -4.18
CA THR A 19 -18.34 -10.71 -5.64
C THR A 19 -17.77 -9.33 -5.95
N LEU A 20 -16.83 -9.27 -6.87
CA LEU A 20 -16.30 -8.00 -7.35
C LEU A 20 -17.33 -7.29 -8.24
N ARG A 21 -17.33 -5.99 -8.17
CA ARG A 21 -18.02 -5.16 -9.16
C ARG A 21 -17.29 -5.20 -10.50
N PRO A 22 -17.94 -4.84 -11.62
CA PRO A 22 -17.26 -4.62 -12.88
C PRO A 22 -16.18 -3.54 -12.77
N LEU A 23 -15.12 -3.68 -13.56
CA LEU A 23 -14.07 -2.66 -13.68
C LEU A 23 -14.65 -1.37 -14.29
N LYS A 24 -14.18 -0.25 -13.80
CA LYS A 24 -14.38 1.06 -14.41
C LYS A 24 -13.21 1.41 -15.33
N ALA A 25 -13.40 2.39 -16.22
CA ALA A 25 -12.29 2.92 -17.01
C ALA A 25 -11.13 3.35 -16.11
N GLY A 26 -9.90 3.03 -16.51
CA GLY A 26 -8.68 3.31 -15.73
C GLY A 26 -8.36 2.31 -14.62
N GLU A 27 -9.17 1.27 -14.43
CA GLU A 27 -8.93 0.25 -13.41
C GLU A 27 -8.34 -1.04 -14.00
N ALA A 28 -7.70 -1.83 -13.16
CA ALA A 28 -7.23 -3.17 -13.46
C ALA A 28 -7.65 -4.16 -12.38
N LEU A 29 -7.87 -5.42 -12.77
CA LEU A 29 -8.06 -6.54 -11.85
C LEU A 29 -6.73 -7.24 -11.64
N VAL A 30 -6.41 -7.52 -10.38
CA VAL A 30 -5.17 -8.14 -9.95
C VAL A 30 -5.49 -9.44 -9.21
N ASP A 31 -4.92 -10.58 -9.66
CA ASP A 31 -4.84 -11.81 -8.88
C ASP A 31 -3.78 -11.63 -7.81
N VAL A 32 -4.17 -11.65 -6.53
CA VAL A 32 -3.27 -11.36 -5.41
C VAL A 32 -2.43 -12.59 -5.08
N GLU A 33 -1.11 -12.42 -5.13
CA GLU A 33 -0.17 -13.49 -4.75
C GLU A 33 0.15 -13.44 -3.24
N PHE A 34 0.37 -12.24 -2.71
CA PHE A 34 0.71 -11.99 -1.31
C PHE A 34 0.11 -10.66 -0.84
N CYS A 35 -0.27 -10.61 0.43
CA CYS A 35 -0.61 -9.35 1.09
C CYS A 35 -0.03 -9.37 2.51
N GLY A 36 0.85 -8.44 2.80
CA GLY A 36 1.39 -8.23 4.15
C GLY A 36 0.32 -7.76 5.12
N VAL A 37 0.59 -7.89 6.40
CA VAL A 37 -0.28 -7.41 7.48
C VAL A 37 0.39 -6.22 8.15
N CYS A 38 -0.27 -5.08 8.10
CA CYS A 38 0.15 -3.84 8.77
C CYS A 38 -0.65 -3.63 10.06
N HIS A 39 -0.09 -2.92 11.02
CA HIS A 39 -0.83 -2.54 12.22
C HIS A 39 -2.08 -1.69 11.90
N THR A 40 -2.05 -0.95 10.80
CA THR A 40 -3.21 -0.20 10.29
C THR A 40 -4.40 -1.10 9.98
N ASP A 41 -4.20 -2.34 9.53
CA ASP A 41 -5.30 -3.28 9.27
C ASP A 41 -6.05 -3.62 10.57
N LEU A 42 -5.34 -3.72 11.69
CA LEU A 42 -5.94 -3.91 13.01
C LEU A 42 -6.75 -2.69 13.45
N HIS A 43 -6.22 -1.47 13.24
CA HIS A 43 -6.95 -0.23 13.53
C HIS A 43 -8.24 -0.11 12.72
N VAL A 44 -8.20 -0.47 11.43
CA VAL A 44 -9.41 -0.47 10.59
C VAL A 44 -10.40 -1.53 11.05
N ALA A 45 -9.91 -2.74 11.37
CA ALA A 45 -10.74 -3.84 11.84
C ALA A 45 -11.48 -3.51 13.15
N HIS A 46 -10.84 -2.75 14.06
CA HIS A 46 -11.43 -2.33 15.33
C HIS A 46 -12.19 -0.99 15.26
N GLY A 47 -12.25 -0.36 14.08
CA GLY A 47 -12.99 0.87 13.89
C GLY A 47 -12.35 2.12 14.49
N ASP A 48 -11.04 2.11 14.78
CA ASP A 48 -10.30 3.24 15.36
C ASP A 48 -10.31 4.48 14.45
N PHE A 49 -10.42 4.28 13.13
CA PHE A 49 -10.59 5.33 12.13
C PHE A 49 -12.05 5.52 11.68
N GLY A 50 -12.98 5.00 12.44
CA GLY A 50 -14.40 4.92 12.12
C GLY A 50 -14.80 3.56 11.53
N LYS A 51 -16.04 3.14 11.79
CA LYS A 51 -16.54 1.83 11.38
C LYS A 51 -16.59 1.67 9.87
N LYS A 52 -16.09 0.54 9.37
CA LYS A 52 -16.01 0.19 7.94
C LYS A 52 -16.46 -1.25 7.67
N PRO A 53 -17.66 -1.67 8.11
CA PRO A 53 -18.10 -3.05 7.94
C PRO A 53 -18.12 -3.44 6.46
N GLY A 54 -17.66 -4.66 6.16
CA GLY A 54 -17.63 -5.22 4.82
C GLY A 54 -16.49 -4.75 3.92
N THR A 55 -15.63 -3.81 4.37
CA THR A 55 -14.43 -3.40 3.62
C THR A 55 -13.41 -4.53 3.65
N VAL A 56 -12.87 -4.89 2.49
CA VAL A 56 -11.73 -5.83 2.37
C VAL A 56 -10.48 -5.11 2.86
N LEU A 57 -9.77 -5.71 3.82
CA LEU A 57 -8.54 -5.18 4.38
C LEU A 57 -7.33 -5.36 3.44
N GLY A 58 -6.19 -4.82 3.83
CA GLY A 58 -4.91 -5.03 3.21
C GLY A 58 -4.50 -3.95 2.22
N HIS A 59 -3.30 -3.42 2.42
CA HIS A 59 -2.67 -2.40 1.58
C HIS A 59 -1.17 -2.68 1.37
N GLU A 60 -0.78 -3.93 1.58
CA GLU A 60 0.57 -4.44 1.31
C GLU A 60 0.49 -5.59 0.30
N GLY A 61 -0.37 -5.42 -0.72
CA GLY A 61 -0.63 -6.45 -1.72
C GLY A 61 0.40 -6.45 -2.85
N ILE A 62 0.70 -7.64 -3.35
CA ILE A 62 1.42 -7.88 -4.60
C ILE A 62 0.64 -8.93 -5.38
N GLY A 63 0.48 -8.71 -6.68
CA GLY A 63 -0.23 -9.65 -7.52
C GLY A 63 0.00 -9.42 -9.01
N ILE A 64 -0.63 -10.26 -9.81
CA ILE A 64 -0.52 -10.25 -11.29
C ILE A 64 -1.77 -9.63 -11.89
N VAL A 65 -1.59 -8.68 -12.79
CA VAL A 65 -2.69 -8.09 -13.55
C VAL A 65 -3.36 -9.16 -14.41
N LYS A 66 -4.64 -9.40 -14.15
CA LYS A 66 -5.48 -10.39 -14.82
C LYS A 66 -6.30 -9.77 -15.94
N GLU A 67 -6.79 -8.54 -15.72
CA GLU A 67 -7.62 -7.79 -16.66
C GLU A 67 -7.32 -6.31 -16.55
N VAL A 68 -7.43 -5.58 -17.65
CA VAL A 68 -7.34 -4.11 -17.68
C VAL A 68 -8.59 -3.53 -18.33
N ALA A 69 -9.14 -2.48 -17.76
CA ALA A 69 -10.29 -1.78 -18.31
C ALA A 69 -9.90 -0.81 -19.43
N GLU A 70 -10.90 -0.22 -20.06
CA GLU A 70 -10.72 0.81 -21.07
C GLU A 70 -9.89 2.00 -20.51
N GLY A 71 -9.02 2.55 -21.35
CA GLY A 71 -8.18 3.71 -21.03
C GLY A 71 -6.91 3.38 -20.26
N VAL A 72 -6.70 2.14 -19.82
CA VAL A 72 -5.45 1.73 -19.15
C VAL A 72 -4.33 1.60 -20.18
N THR A 73 -3.26 2.39 -20.00
CA THR A 73 -2.04 2.36 -20.83
C THR A 73 -0.78 2.09 -20.02
N SER A 74 -0.85 2.27 -18.70
CA SER A 74 0.27 2.10 -17.75
C SER A 74 0.57 0.64 -17.43
N LEU A 75 -0.44 -0.24 -17.52
CA LEU A 75 -0.35 -1.66 -17.18
C LEU A 75 -0.83 -2.55 -18.35
N LYS A 76 -0.42 -3.80 -18.31
CA LYS A 76 -0.93 -4.88 -19.18
C LYS A 76 -1.12 -6.16 -18.39
N VAL A 77 -1.95 -7.05 -18.92
CA VAL A 77 -2.12 -8.41 -18.37
C VAL A 77 -0.77 -9.11 -18.26
N GLY A 78 -0.52 -9.72 -17.11
CA GLY A 78 0.73 -10.39 -16.75
C GLY A 78 1.75 -9.50 -16.04
N ASP A 79 1.56 -8.19 -15.96
CA ASP A 79 2.41 -7.33 -15.13
C ASP A 79 2.23 -7.66 -13.64
N ARG A 80 3.34 -7.80 -12.88
CA ARG A 80 3.28 -7.88 -11.42
C ARG A 80 3.25 -6.48 -10.85
N VAL A 81 2.26 -6.19 -9.98
CA VAL A 81 2.00 -4.85 -9.44
C VAL A 81 1.79 -4.87 -7.94
N SER A 82 1.95 -3.70 -7.33
CA SER A 82 1.66 -3.46 -5.92
C SER A 82 0.23 -2.94 -5.71
N ILE A 83 -0.35 -3.32 -4.57
CA ILE A 83 -1.60 -2.79 -4.02
C ILE A 83 -1.20 -2.04 -2.75
N ALA A 84 -1.09 -0.71 -2.83
CA ALA A 84 -0.59 0.12 -1.75
C ALA A 84 -1.72 0.92 -1.08
N TRP A 85 -1.42 1.51 0.09
CA TRP A 85 -2.37 2.36 0.83
C TRP A 85 -3.02 3.44 -0.03
N PHE A 86 -2.24 4.15 -0.85
CA PHE A 86 -2.78 5.14 -1.76
C PHE A 86 -3.44 4.45 -2.95
N PHE A 87 -4.78 4.46 -2.96
CA PHE A 87 -5.58 3.85 -4.02
C PHE A 87 -5.86 4.81 -5.16
N GLU A 88 -6.36 6.03 -4.83
CA GLU A 88 -6.72 7.04 -5.83
C GLU A 88 -6.74 8.45 -5.22
N GLY A 89 -6.25 9.44 -5.97
CA GLY A 89 -6.45 10.85 -5.74
C GLY A 89 -7.49 11.41 -6.72
N CYS A 90 -8.05 12.58 -6.42
CA CYS A 90 -9.07 13.19 -7.30
C CYS A 90 -8.52 13.76 -8.63
N GLY A 91 -7.20 13.78 -8.83
CA GLY A 91 -6.50 14.24 -10.02
C GLY A 91 -6.54 15.75 -10.33
N ARG A 92 -7.32 16.55 -9.58
CA ARG A 92 -7.63 17.94 -9.92
C ARG A 92 -7.45 18.97 -8.81
N CYS A 93 -7.27 18.57 -7.56
CA CYS A 93 -7.03 19.50 -6.46
C CYS A 93 -5.58 19.99 -6.47
N GLU A 94 -5.32 21.05 -5.70
CA GLU A 94 -3.99 21.65 -5.54
C GLU A 94 -2.89 20.63 -5.23
N TYR A 95 -3.19 19.61 -4.46
CA TYR A 95 -2.25 18.55 -4.10
C TYR A 95 -1.98 17.60 -5.28
N CYS A 96 -3.03 17.16 -5.98
CA CYS A 96 -2.88 16.23 -7.09
C CYS A 96 -2.11 16.86 -8.26
N VAL A 97 -2.43 18.08 -8.63
CA VAL A 97 -1.78 18.75 -9.78
C VAL A 97 -0.33 19.19 -9.48
N THR A 98 0.10 19.14 -8.22
CA THR A 98 1.46 19.49 -7.81
C THR A 98 2.32 18.26 -7.41
N GLY A 99 1.83 17.03 -7.64
CA GLY A 99 2.56 15.80 -7.31
C GLY A 99 2.58 15.46 -5.82
N ASN A 100 1.57 15.91 -5.08
CA ASN A 100 1.36 15.64 -3.66
C ASN A 100 0.04 14.92 -3.41
N GLU A 101 -0.33 13.99 -4.27
CA GLU A 101 -1.61 13.27 -4.31
C GLU A 101 -1.96 12.60 -2.97
N THR A 102 -0.96 12.20 -2.19
CA THR A 102 -1.16 11.63 -0.85
C THR A 102 -1.80 12.59 0.13
N LEU A 103 -1.80 13.89 -0.17
CA LEU A 103 -2.47 14.94 0.60
C LEU A 103 -3.85 15.32 0.03
N CYS A 104 -4.33 14.64 -0.99
CA CYS A 104 -5.65 14.87 -1.58
C CYS A 104 -6.74 14.72 -0.52
N ARG A 105 -7.63 15.71 -0.43
CA ARG A 105 -8.74 15.70 0.55
C ARG A 105 -9.83 14.67 0.22
N SER A 106 -9.82 14.15 -1.01
CA SER A 106 -10.73 13.11 -1.49
C SER A 106 -9.98 11.81 -1.79
N VAL A 107 -8.84 11.58 -1.11
CA VAL A 107 -8.04 10.37 -1.31
C VAL A 107 -8.84 9.13 -0.95
N LEU A 108 -8.70 8.09 -1.77
CA LEU A 108 -9.13 6.74 -1.44
C LEU A 108 -7.92 5.91 -1.00
N ASN A 109 -8.15 5.06 -0.02
CA ASN A 109 -7.12 4.22 0.58
C ASN A 109 -7.54 2.75 0.53
N ALA A 110 -6.70 1.90 -0.05
CA ALA A 110 -6.93 0.46 -0.09
C ALA A 110 -6.94 -0.14 1.32
N GLY A 111 -7.88 -1.01 1.58
CA GLY A 111 -8.07 -1.60 2.90
C GLY A 111 -8.79 -0.70 3.91
N TYR A 112 -9.29 0.48 3.48
CA TYR A 112 -10.00 1.41 4.37
C TYR A 112 -11.20 2.09 3.70
N THR A 113 -10.99 2.90 2.66
CA THR A 113 -12.06 3.60 1.93
C THR A 113 -12.31 2.99 0.55
N ALA A 114 -11.44 2.10 0.11
CA ALA A 114 -11.60 1.19 -1.00
C ALA A 114 -11.25 -0.22 -0.52
N ASP A 115 -11.76 -1.25 -1.20
CA ASP A 115 -11.37 -2.63 -0.92
C ASP A 115 -9.88 -2.83 -1.17
N GLY A 116 -9.24 -3.63 -0.31
CA GLY A 116 -7.80 -3.88 -0.32
C GLY A 116 -7.43 -5.27 -0.82
N GLY A 117 -6.15 -5.63 -0.58
CA GLY A 117 -5.52 -6.82 -1.13
C GLY A 117 -5.61 -8.10 -0.28
N MET A 118 -6.30 -8.10 0.87
CA MET A 118 -6.53 -9.35 1.63
C MET A 118 -7.70 -10.14 1.04
N ALA A 119 -7.59 -10.47 -0.24
CA ALA A 119 -8.55 -11.26 -1.02
C ALA A 119 -7.81 -12.01 -2.13
N GLU A 120 -8.49 -12.95 -2.79
CA GLU A 120 -7.94 -13.66 -3.95
C GLU A 120 -7.73 -12.71 -5.14
N GLU A 121 -8.59 -11.69 -5.27
CA GLU A 121 -8.53 -10.68 -6.34
C GLU A 121 -8.76 -9.28 -5.78
N CYS A 122 -8.12 -8.27 -6.37
CA CYS A 122 -8.29 -6.88 -5.99
C CYS A 122 -8.39 -5.98 -7.23
N ILE A 123 -9.32 -5.01 -7.19
CA ILE A 123 -9.38 -3.94 -8.19
C ILE A 123 -8.43 -2.83 -7.76
N VAL A 124 -7.63 -2.33 -8.68
CA VAL A 124 -6.70 -1.20 -8.46
C VAL A 124 -6.93 -0.10 -9.49
N THR A 125 -6.62 1.13 -9.12
CA THR A 125 -6.47 2.23 -10.09
C THR A 125 -5.12 2.05 -10.78
N ALA A 126 -5.13 1.80 -12.09
CA ALA A 126 -3.95 1.36 -12.84
C ALA A 126 -2.78 2.34 -12.78
N ASP A 127 -3.04 3.65 -12.76
CA ASP A 127 -2.00 4.69 -12.73
C ASP A 127 -1.28 4.77 -11.37
N TYR A 128 -1.84 4.18 -10.32
CA TYR A 128 -1.24 4.16 -8.98
C TYR A 128 -0.74 2.77 -8.55
N ALA A 129 -1.00 1.73 -9.33
CA ALA A 129 -0.45 0.40 -9.12
C ALA A 129 0.97 0.32 -9.72
N VAL A 130 1.97 0.26 -8.87
CA VAL A 130 3.38 0.30 -9.28
C VAL A 130 3.86 -1.08 -9.69
N LYS A 131 4.51 -1.19 -10.85
CA LYS A 131 5.13 -2.45 -11.30
C LYS A 131 6.24 -2.87 -10.35
N VAL A 132 6.20 -4.13 -9.95
CA VAL A 132 7.24 -4.75 -9.13
C VAL A 132 8.45 -5.08 -10.03
N PRO A 133 9.67 -4.68 -9.67
CA PRO A 133 10.86 -5.03 -10.43
C PRO A 133 11.03 -6.54 -10.61
N GLU A 134 11.52 -6.95 -11.79
CA GLU A 134 11.84 -8.35 -12.05
C GLU A 134 12.89 -8.87 -11.05
N GLY A 135 12.75 -10.12 -10.63
CA GLY A 135 13.67 -10.77 -9.70
C GLY A 135 13.44 -10.43 -8.23
N LEU A 136 12.53 -9.52 -7.91
CA LEU A 136 12.14 -9.28 -6.53
C LEU A 136 11.09 -10.31 -6.09
N ASP A 137 11.36 -11.00 -4.99
CA ASP A 137 10.43 -11.94 -4.39
C ASP A 137 9.15 -11.22 -3.95
N PRO A 138 7.95 -11.64 -4.41
CA PRO A 138 6.71 -10.93 -4.14
C PRO A 138 6.33 -10.90 -2.66
N ALA A 139 6.65 -11.94 -1.89
CA ALA A 139 6.37 -11.95 -0.45
C ALA A 139 7.23 -10.91 0.29
N GLN A 140 8.50 -10.75 -0.12
CA GLN A 140 9.38 -9.71 0.43
C GLN A 140 8.99 -8.32 -0.05
N ALA A 141 8.50 -8.21 -1.29
CA ALA A 141 8.06 -6.93 -1.86
C ALA A 141 6.84 -6.36 -1.15
N SER A 142 5.99 -7.19 -0.57
CA SER A 142 4.70 -6.78 0.01
C SER A 142 4.85 -5.70 1.08
N SER A 143 5.79 -5.84 2.02
CA SER A 143 6.03 -4.84 3.06
C SER A 143 6.61 -3.51 2.55
N ILE A 144 7.24 -3.54 1.36
CA ILE A 144 7.83 -2.33 0.75
C ILE A 144 6.74 -1.35 0.34
N THR A 145 5.55 -1.83 -0.01
CA THR A 145 4.43 -1.01 -0.46
C THR A 145 3.84 -0.12 0.64
N CYS A 146 4.10 -0.43 1.90
CA CYS A 146 3.69 0.37 3.06
C CYS A 146 4.90 0.83 3.87
N ALA A 147 5.50 -0.05 4.67
CA ALA A 147 6.61 0.28 5.56
C ALA A 147 7.84 0.81 4.78
N GLY A 148 8.10 0.25 3.60
CA GLY A 148 9.20 0.67 2.74
C GLY A 148 9.01 2.08 2.20
N VAL A 149 7.89 2.36 1.53
CA VAL A 149 7.62 3.69 0.97
C VAL A 149 7.51 4.75 2.05
N THR A 150 6.93 4.42 3.20
CA THR A 150 6.79 5.33 4.36
C THR A 150 8.13 5.76 4.89
N THR A 151 9.02 4.82 5.17
CA THR A 151 10.35 5.10 5.74
C THR A 151 11.28 5.77 4.73
N TYR A 152 11.23 5.36 3.46
CA TYR A 152 11.93 6.06 2.38
C TYR A 152 11.52 7.53 2.29
N LYS A 153 10.20 7.81 2.28
CA LYS A 153 9.66 9.17 2.21
C LYS A 153 10.05 9.99 3.43
N ALA A 154 9.99 9.41 4.63
CA ALA A 154 10.36 10.09 5.87
C ALA A 154 11.82 10.57 5.82
N ILE A 155 12.75 9.69 5.44
CA ILE A 155 14.17 10.05 5.32
C ILE A 155 14.38 11.10 4.21
N LYS A 156 13.71 10.92 3.05
CA LYS A 156 13.77 11.87 1.93
C LYS A 156 13.32 13.29 2.34
N VAL A 157 12.25 13.39 3.12
CA VAL A 157 11.75 14.68 3.64
C VAL A 157 12.71 15.29 4.67
N GLY A 158 13.35 14.47 5.49
CA GLY A 158 14.40 14.90 6.42
C GLY A 158 15.67 15.42 5.74
N GLN A 159 15.87 15.12 4.44
CA GLN A 159 16.98 15.61 3.62
C GLN A 159 18.38 15.43 4.23
N PRO A 160 18.69 14.30 4.88
CA PRO A 160 20.03 14.11 5.42
C PRO A 160 21.07 14.07 4.28
N LYS A 161 22.22 14.70 4.51
CA LYS A 161 23.34 14.67 3.56
C LYS A 161 24.20 13.43 3.80
N PRO A 162 24.87 12.88 2.75
CA PRO A 162 25.83 11.81 2.94
C PRO A 162 26.84 12.13 4.05
N GLY A 163 27.12 11.14 4.91
CA GLY A 163 28.02 11.29 6.05
C GLY A 163 27.41 11.92 7.30
N GLN A 164 26.20 12.45 7.24
CA GLN A 164 25.49 12.92 8.45
C GLN A 164 24.95 11.74 9.27
N TRP A 165 24.66 12.01 10.54
CA TRP A 165 24.06 11.05 11.44
C TRP A 165 22.53 11.11 11.42
N VAL A 166 21.91 9.94 11.34
CA VAL A 166 20.45 9.77 11.45
C VAL A 166 20.17 8.85 12.63
N VAL A 167 19.30 9.28 13.53
CA VAL A 167 18.84 8.47 14.66
C VAL A 167 17.47 7.89 14.30
N ILE A 168 17.33 6.57 14.43
CA ILE A 168 16.08 5.86 14.17
C ILE A 168 15.62 5.23 15.48
N TRP A 169 14.46 5.64 15.95
CA TRP A 169 13.84 5.16 17.17
C TRP A 169 12.83 4.06 16.84
N GLY A 170 13.04 2.86 17.40
CA GLY A 170 12.28 1.65 17.07
C GLY A 170 12.89 0.91 15.88
N ALA A 171 13.36 -0.34 16.09
CA ALA A 171 13.94 -1.20 15.06
C ALA A 171 13.00 -2.32 14.59
N GLY A 172 11.69 -2.16 14.79
CA GLY A 172 10.64 -3.05 14.29
C GLY A 172 10.53 -3.01 12.76
N GLY A 173 9.37 -3.40 12.19
CA GLY A 173 9.17 -3.52 10.75
C GLY A 173 9.54 -2.26 9.95
N LEU A 174 9.09 -1.07 10.40
CA LEU A 174 9.45 0.20 9.77
C LEU A 174 10.92 0.56 10.01
N GLY A 175 11.37 0.49 11.28
CA GLY A 175 12.73 0.89 11.63
C GLY A 175 13.80 0.05 10.94
N ASN A 176 13.58 -1.23 10.77
CA ASN A 176 14.47 -2.13 10.01
C ASN A 176 14.69 -1.63 8.58
N LEU A 177 13.62 -1.26 7.87
CA LEU A 177 13.71 -0.71 6.51
C LEU A 177 14.35 0.69 6.51
N ALA A 178 14.00 1.52 7.50
CA ALA A 178 14.58 2.86 7.65
C ALA A 178 16.11 2.80 7.83
N VAL A 179 16.62 1.90 8.65
CA VAL A 179 18.07 1.67 8.83
C VAL A 179 18.73 1.33 7.50
N GLN A 180 18.12 0.43 6.73
CA GLN A 180 18.66 0.01 5.43
C GLN A 180 18.67 1.18 4.43
N TYR A 181 17.60 1.94 4.33
CA TYR A 181 17.52 3.10 3.44
C TYR A 181 18.51 4.19 3.87
N ALA A 182 18.52 4.57 5.14
CA ALA A 182 19.43 5.59 5.64
C ALA A 182 20.90 5.22 5.33
N LYS A 183 21.26 3.95 5.54
CA LYS A 183 22.64 3.50 5.31
C LYS A 183 22.97 3.32 3.84
N LYS A 184 22.13 2.61 3.08
CA LYS A 184 22.46 2.13 1.73
C LYS A 184 22.05 3.12 0.62
N VAL A 185 20.96 3.87 0.83
CA VAL A 185 20.43 4.78 -0.19
C VAL A 185 20.87 6.22 0.06
N PHE A 186 20.77 6.67 1.32
CA PHE A 186 21.14 8.05 1.69
C PHE A 186 22.59 8.20 2.16
N ASN A 187 23.33 7.09 2.26
CA ASN A 187 24.76 7.08 2.64
C ASN A 187 25.07 7.83 3.94
N THR A 188 24.21 7.65 4.94
CA THR A 188 24.36 8.29 6.25
C THR A 188 24.99 7.34 7.27
N HIS A 189 25.42 7.89 8.42
CA HIS A 189 25.68 7.13 9.63
C HIS A 189 24.36 6.93 10.39
N VAL A 190 24.13 5.71 10.91
CA VAL A 190 22.86 5.38 11.56
C VAL A 190 23.09 4.94 13.00
N ILE A 191 22.29 5.53 13.89
CA ILE A 191 22.11 5.05 15.26
C ILE A 191 20.69 4.51 15.36
N ALA A 192 20.54 3.21 15.61
CA ALA A 192 19.25 2.60 15.91
C ALA A 192 19.09 2.46 17.42
N VAL A 193 17.94 2.90 17.94
CA VAL A 193 17.59 2.82 19.36
C VAL A 193 16.35 1.97 19.51
N ASP A 194 16.40 0.96 20.35
CA ASP A 194 15.28 0.06 20.67
C ASP A 194 15.35 -0.38 22.14
N ILE A 195 14.29 -1.07 22.61
CA ILE A 195 14.16 -1.63 23.96
C ILE A 195 14.47 -3.12 23.95
#